data_315b83f6d781fe0547c8237455f2f6be
#
_entry.id   315b83f6d781fe0547c8237455f2f6be
#
_cell.length_a   1.000
_cell.length_b   1.000
_cell.length_c   1.000
_cell.angle_alpha   90.00
_cell.angle_beta   90.00
_cell.angle_gamma   90.00
#
_symmetry.space_group_name_H-M   'P 1'
#
loop_
_entity.id
_entity.type
_entity.pdbx_description
1 polymer ?
#
loop_
_entity_poly.entity_id
_entity_poly.type
_entity_poly.pdbx_seq_one_letter_code
_entity_poly.pdbx_strand_id
1 'polypeptide(L)'
;MDLDGQEYYLKPMNCPFHIMYYRNDIRSYRDLPIRIGELGSVYRNERAGVLHGLLRVRGMTQDDAHIFCRPDQIEDEINKVLDLTFHLMKTFGFENFEIMLSTKPEKSVGEIARWDLAIESLKNTLISRGLTYQIDEGGGAFYGPKIDINIEDAIGRLWQCTTVQFDFNLPERFGLNYIGEDGNSHQPYMIHRALLGSLERFIGILIEHYAGKLPLWLAPLQVVVLPIATEFDNYAKKIFEECTKAGINTEVDLKNQKINYKIREHSLAKIPLILICGQKEVKNKSVTIRKLGSEKQDTI
;
A
#
# COMPACT_ATOMS: atom_id res chain seq x y z
N MET A 1 12.42 -19.47 19.46
CA MET A 1 11.98 -20.82 19.05
C MET A 1 13.23 -21.65 18.83
N ASP A 2 13.31 -22.81 19.43
CA ASP A 2 14.44 -23.74 19.24
C ASP A 2 13.99 -24.85 18.29
N LEU A 3 14.74 -25.09 17.22
CA LEU A 3 14.56 -26.18 16.27
C LEU A 3 15.90 -26.89 16.12
N ASP A 4 16.00 -28.14 16.58
CA ASP A 4 17.20 -28.98 16.47
C ASP A 4 18.47 -28.34 17.09
N GLY A 5 18.32 -27.62 18.21
CA GLY A 5 19.41 -26.93 18.89
C GLY A 5 19.82 -25.60 18.25
N GLN A 6 19.04 -25.10 17.28
CA GLN A 6 19.25 -23.79 16.69
C GLN A 6 18.14 -22.81 17.12
N GLU A 7 18.54 -21.61 17.50
CA GLU A 7 17.62 -20.57 17.93
C GLU A 7 17.08 -19.79 16.72
N TYR A 8 15.75 -19.75 16.57
CA TYR A 8 15.06 -19.03 15.53
C TYR A 8 14.21 -17.88 16.08
N TYR A 9 14.24 -16.75 15.39
CA TYR A 9 13.41 -15.58 15.69
C TYR A 9 12.45 -15.30 14.55
N LEU A 10 11.21 -14.95 14.87
CA LEU A 10 10.29 -14.42 13.88
C LEU A 10 10.77 -13.04 13.44
N LYS A 11 10.85 -12.80 12.15
CA LYS A 11 11.32 -11.55 11.55
C LYS A 11 10.42 -10.37 11.94
N PRO A 12 10.89 -9.37 12.72
CA PRO A 12 10.06 -8.20 13.11
C PRO A 12 10.11 -7.04 12.12
N MET A 13 11.10 -7.02 11.23
CA MET A 13 11.35 -5.97 10.22
C MET A 13 12.20 -6.51 9.06
N ASN A 14 12.14 -5.82 7.92
CA ASN A 14 12.84 -6.20 6.70
C ASN A 14 14.22 -5.52 6.55
N CYS A 15 14.45 -4.42 7.27
CA CYS A 15 15.66 -3.58 7.14
C CYS A 15 16.98 -4.38 7.15
N PRO A 16 17.22 -5.32 8.08
CA PRO A 16 18.49 -6.04 8.13
C PRO A 16 18.80 -6.82 6.84
N PHE A 17 17.78 -7.37 6.19
CA PHE A 17 17.96 -8.13 4.95
C PHE A 17 18.30 -7.25 3.77
N HIS A 18 17.67 -6.07 3.64
CA HIS A 18 18.03 -5.08 2.61
C HIS A 18 19.43 -4.51 2.84
N ILE A 19 19.83 -4.30 4.10
CA ILE A 19 21.19 -3.91 4.47
C ILE A 19 22.20 -4.99 4.06
N MET A 20 21.93 -6.26 4.32
CA MET A 20 22.79 -7.35 3.89
C MET A 20 22.89 -7.45 2.38
N TYR A 21 21.79 -7.23 1.65
CA TYR A 21 21.79 -7.17 0.20
C TYR A 21 22.66 -6.03 -0.31
N TYR A 22 22.53 -4.83 0.26
CA TYR A 22 23.39 -3.69 -0.08
C TYR A 22 24.88 -4.04 0.10
N ARG A 23 25.22 -4.66 1.25
CA ARG A 23 26.59 -4.97 1.66
C ARG A 23 27.22 -6.11 0.86
N ASN A 24 26.45 -6.89 0.10
CA ASN A 24 26.94 -8.05 -0.65
C ASN A 24 27.95 -7.68 -1.75
N ASP A 25 27.95 -6.41 -2.21
CA ASP A 25 28.84 -5.92 -3.26
C ASP A 25 29.54 -4.62 -2.86
N ILE A 26 30.67 -4.35 -3.52
CA ILE A 26 31.33 -3.03 -3.43
C ILE A 26 30.47 -2.03 -4.20
N ARG A 27 30.08 -0.93 -3.54
CA ARG A 27 29.24 0.11 -4.12
C ARG A 27 30.07 1.34 -4.49
N SER A 28 29.72 1.96 -5.61
CA SER A 28 30.26 3.25 -6.07
C SER A 28 29.21 4.34 -5.91
N TYR A 29 29.64 5.59 -5.81
CA TYR A 29 28.73 6.75 -5.84
C TYR A 29 27.81 6.77 -7.09
N ARG A 30 28.22 6.11 -8.18
CA ARG A 30 27.43 6.00 -9.42
C ARG A 30 26.27 5.00 -9.30
N ASP A 31 26.36 4.06 -8.38
CA ASP A 31 25.30 3.06 -8.14
C ASP A 31 24.16 3.66 -7.29
N LEU A 32 24.43 4.76 -6.59
CA LEU A 32 23.45 5.40 -5.70
C LEU A 32 22.57 6.43 -6.43
N PRO A 33 21.28 6.48 -6.14
CA PRO A 33 20.59 5.77 -5.05
C PRO A 33 20.19 4.33 -5.42
N ILE A 34 20.38 3.40 -4.48
CA ILE A 34 19.87 2.02 -4.59
C ILE A 34 18.55 1.92 -3.85
N ARG A 35 17.50 1.47 -4.53
CA ARG A 35 16.15 1.30 -3.96
C ARG A 35 15.79 -0.17 -3.96
N ILE A 36 15.52 -0.72 -2.78
CA ILE A 36 15.16 -2.13 -2.58
C ILE A 36 13.79 -2.15 -1.94
N GLY A 37 12.82 -2.83 -2.57
CA GLY A 37 11.46 -2.94 -2.08
C GLY A 37 10.95 -4.36 -2.10
N GLU A 38 10.11 -4.70 -1.13
CA GLU A 38 9.42 -5.99 -1.05
C GLU A 38 8.02 -5.84 -0.46
N LEU A 39 7.15 -6.78 -0.76
CA LEU A 39 5.97 -7.05 0.06
C LEU A 39 6.42 -8.03 1.15
N GLY A 40 6.92 -7.48 2.25
CA GLY A 40 7.65 -8.22 3.27
C GLY A 40 6.76 -8.60 4.45
N SER A 41 6.65 -9.91 4.74
CA SER A 41 5.97 -10.38 5.95
C SER A 41 6.81 -10.16 7.18
N VAL A 42 6.24 -9.52 8.19
CA VAL A 42 6.86 -9.26 9.50
C VAL A 42 5.93 -9.66 10.64
N TYR A 43 6.52 -9.94 11.79
CA TYR A 43 5.79 -10.42 12.97
C TYR A 43 6.14 -9.58 14.18
N ARG A 44 5.12 -9.07 14.89
CA ARG A 44 5.30 -8.23 16.06
C ARG A 44 4.46 -8.75 17.21
N ASN A 45 5.02 -8.79 18.41
CA ASN A 45 4.33 -9.24 19.61
C ASN A 45 3.40 -8.13 20.14
N GLU A 46 2.32 -7.84 19.40
CA GLU A 46 1.29 -6.92 19.85
C GLU A 46 0.55 -7.50 21.07
N ARG A 47 0.23 -6.64 22.05
CA ARG A 47 -0.55 -7.04 23.22
C ARG A 47 -1.96 -7.47 22.79
N ALA A 48 -2.53 -8.49 23.45
CA ALA A 48 -3.84 -9.02 23.08
C ALA A 48 -4.95 -7.95 23.08
N GLY A 49 -4.93 -7.01 24.03
CA GLY A 49 -5.95 -5.96 24.16
C GLY A 49 -5.92 -4.88 23.09
N VAL A 50 -4.90 -4.84 22.21
CA VAL A 50 -4.81 -3.86 21.11
C VAL A 50 -5.10 -4.47 19.74
N LEU A 51 -5.30 -5.78 19.66
CA LEU A 51 -5.63 -6.46 18.40
C LEU A 51 -7.03 -6.04 17.92
N HIS A 52 -7.16 -5.74 16.62
CA HIS A 52 -8.43 -5.21 16.08
C HIS A 52 -8.64 -5.63 14.62
N GLY A 53 -9.25 -6.79 14.39
CA GLY A 53 -9.54 -7.30 13.04
C GLY A 53 -8.33 -7.25 12.13
N LEU A 54 -8.47 -6.69 10.92
CA LEU A 54 -7.36 -6.43 10.00
C LEU A 54 -6.54 -5.19 10.37
N LEU A 55 -7.10 -4.28 11.17
CA LEU A 55 -6.50 -2.97 11.46
C LEU A 55 -5.27 -3.07 12.38
N ARG A 56 -5.19 -4.10 13.25
CA ARG A 56 -4.04 -4.35 14.10
C ARG A 56 -3.83 -5.83 14.36
N VAL A 57 -2.81 -6.38 13.72
CA VAL A 57 -2.51 -7.82 13.69
C VAL A 57 -1.07 -8.07 14.15
N ARG A 58 -0.74 -9.31 14.51
CA ARG A 58 0.63 -9.71 14.89
C ARG A 58 1.51 -10.10 13.73
N GLY A 59 0.93 -10.71 12.69
CA GLY A 59 1.60 -11.01 11.43
C GLY A 59 1.03 -10.12 10.35
N MET A 60 1.87 -9.41 9.61
CA MET A 60 1.44 -8.45 8.59
C MET A 60 2.39 -8.44 7.40
N THR A 61 1.87 -8.05 6.25
CA THR A 61 2.65 -7.79 5.05
C THR A 61 2.81 -6.28 4.88
N GLN A 62 4.05 -5.80 4.81
CA GLN A 62 4.36 -4.39 4.57
C GLN A 62 4.81 -4.18 3.13
N ASP A 63 4.38 -3.07 2.52
CA ASP A 63 4.95 -2.55 1.28
C ASP A 63 6.25 -1.79 1.59
N ASP A 64 7.23 -2.52 2.09
CA ASP A 64 8.45 -2.00 2.68
C ASP A 64 9.53 -1.75 1.64
N ALA A 65 10.21 -0.61 1.72
CA ALA A 65 11.40 -0.37 0.92
C ALA A 65 12.44 0.49 1.68
N HIS A 66 13.69 0.29 1.26
CA HIS A 66 14.84 0.98 1.80
C HIS A 66 15.63 1.60 0.65
N ILE A 67 15.93 2.88 0.78
CA ILE A 67 16.68 3.65 -0.21
C ILE A 67 18.02 3.99 0.40
N PHE A 68 19.09 3.50 -0.20
CA PHE A 68 20.48 3.84 0.15
C PHE A 68 20.93 4.95 -0.76
N CYS A 69 21.30 6.10 -0.22
CA CYS A 69 21.62 7.28 -1.00
C CYS A 69 22.79 8.07 -0.43
N ARG A 70 23.35 8.96 -1.25
CA ARG A 70 24.32 9.96 -0.79
C ARG A 70 23.62 11.12 -0.07
N PRO A 71 24.37 11.90 0.72
CA PRO A 71 23.80 13.07 1.42
C PRO A 71 23.08 14.07 0.50
N ASP A 72 23.64 14.31 -0.69
CA ASP A 72 23.08 15.23 -1.70
C ASP A 72 21.82 14.72 -2.40
N GLN A 73 21.45 13.45 -2.22
CA GLN A 73 20.28 12.81 -2.84
C GLN A 73 19.07 12.70 -1.91
N ILE A 74 19.24 12.96 -0.61
CA ILE A 74 18.20 12.67 0.40
C ILE A 74 16.90 13.42 0.12
N GLU A 75 16.98 14.72 -0.07
CA GLU A 75 15.79 15.56 -0.28
C GLU A 75 15.02 15.14 -1.55
N ASP A 76 15.75 14.88 -2.63
CA ASP A 76 15.17 14.41 -3.90
C ASP A 76 14.49 13.04 -3.74
N GLU A 77 15.10 12.10 -3.02
CA GLU A 77 14.52 10.79 -2.79
C GLU A 77 13.27 10.85 -1.88
N ILE A 78 13.29 11.69 -0.84
CA ILE A 78 12.11 11.90 0.01
C ILE A 78 10.97 12.53 -0.81
N ASN A 79 11.27 13.51 -1.66
CA ASN A 79 10.30 14.10 -2.56
C ASN A 79 9.63 13.08 -3.47
N LYS A 80 10.41 12.18 -4.09
CA LYS A 80 9.88 11.08 -4.93
C LYS A 80 9.00 10.12 -4.15
N VAL A 81 9.36 9.81 -2.90
CA VAL A 81 8.53 8.97 -2.03
C VAL A 81 7.20 9.65 -1.72
N LEU A 82 7.20 10.95 -1.41
CA LEU A 82 5.98 11.70 -1.15
C LEU A 82 5.09 11.80 -2.41
N ASP A 83 5.69 12.02 -3.59
CA ASP A 83 4.94 12.02 -4.86
C ASP A 83 4.23 10.69 -5.10
N LEU A 84 4.93 9.58 -4.91
CA LEU A 84 4.36 8.24 -5.04
C LEU A 84 3.27 8.00 -3.99
N THR A 85 3.48 8.46 -2.75
CA THR A 85 2.48 8.35 -1.67
C THR A 85 1.18 9.05 -2.06
N PHE A 86 1.24 10.33 -2.42
CA PHE A 86 0.04 11.09 -2.77
C PHE A 86 -0.64 10.56 -4.03
N HIS A 87 0.13 10.09 -5.00
CA HIS A 87 -0.42 9.43 -6.19
C HIS A 87 -1.21 8.17 -5.81
N LEU A 88 -0.66 7.29 -4.98
CA LEU A 88 -1.33 6.07 -4.53
C LEU A 88 -2.58 6.39 -3.70
N MET A 89 -2.46 7.28 -2.71
CA MET A 89 -3.60 7.64 -1.85
C MET A 89 -4.76 8.19 -2.69
N LYS A 90 -4.48 9.10 -3.63
CA LYS A 90 -5.49 9.63 -4.55
C LYS A 90 -6.09 8.54 -5.45
N THR A 91 -5.28 7.61 -5.94
CA THR A 91 -5.74 6.48 -6.76
C THR A 91 -6.70 5.58 -5.99
N PHE A 92 -6.45 5.38 -4.70
CA PHE A 92 -7.34 4.64 -3.80
C PHE A 92 -8.51 5.46 -3.26
N GLY A 93 -8.65 6.75 -3.65
CA GLY A 93 -9.79 7.59 -3.29
C GLY A 93 -9.67 8.31 -1.95
N PHE A 94 -8.47 8.35 -1.35
CA PHE A 94 -8.20 9.14 -0.14
C PHE A 94 -7.73 10.55 -0.52
N GLU A 95 -8.43 11.58 -0.05
CA GLU A 95 -8.14 12.99 -0.35
C GLU A 95 -7.67 13.76 0.88
N ASN A 96 -8.06 13.31 2.08
CA ASN A 96 -7.71 13.96 3.34
C ASN A 96 -6.60 13.21 4.06
N PHE A 97 -5.54 13.94 4.41
CA PHE A 97 -4.38 13.40 5.11
C PHE A 97 -4.01 14.29 6.29
N GLU A 98 -3.56 13.69 7.37
CA GLU A 98 -2.84 14.36 8.43
C GLU A 98 -1.36 13.99 8.33
N ILE A 99 -0.50 15.01 8.25
CA ILE A 99 0.94 14.83 8.12
C ILE A 99 1.59 15.18 9.45
N MET A 100 2.40 14.26 9.97
CA MET A 100 3.14 14.43 11.21
C MET A 100 4.64 14.40 10.93
N LEU A 101 5.38 15.37 11.48
CA LEU A 101 6.83 15.33 11.54
C LEU A 101 7.25 14.90 12.95
N SER A 102 7.66 13.64 13.07
CA SER A 102 8.04 13.05 14.35
C SER A 102 9.52 13.29 14.63
N THR A 103 9.80 13.91 15.77
CA THR A 103 11.13 14.34 16.19
C THR A 103 11.83 13.32 17.10
N LYS A 104 13.00 13.66 17.61
CA LYS A 104 13.88 12.81 18.40
C LYS A 104 13.22 12.31 19.69
N PRO A 105 13.10 11.00 19.92
CA PRO A 105 12.61 10.45 21.18
C PRO A 105 13.68 10.53 22.29
N GLU A 106 13.24 10.47 23.55
CA GLU A 106 14.14 10.46 24.71
C GLU A 106 15.18 9.33 24.64
N LYS A 107 14.72 8.12 24.28
CA LYS A 107 15.58 6.94 24.08
C LYS A 107 15.93 6.80 22.60
N SER A 108 17.00 7.46 22.17
CA SER A 108 17.46 7.46 20.79
C SER A 108 18.96 7.24 20.71
N VAL A 109 19.46 6.88 19.53
CA VAL A 109 20.87 6.69 19.21
C VAL A 109 21.35 7.77 18.24
N GLY A 110 22.67 8.01 18.22
CA GLY A 110 23.32 8.99 17.36
C GLY A 110 23.46 10.38 17.98
N GLU A 111 24.31 11.19 17.36
CA GLU A 111 24.63 12.52 17.82
C GLU A 111 23.48 13.51 17.59
N ILE A 112 23.29 14.47 18.51
CA ILE A 112 22.22 15.48 18.44
C ILE A 112 22.30 16.27 17.13
N ALA A 113 23.50 16.70 16.72
CA ALA A 113 23.69 17.47 15.49
C ALA A 113 23.20 16.72 14.23
N ARG A 114 23.35 15.40 14.18
CA ARG A 114 22.83 14.57 13.07
C ARG A 114 21.29 14.49 13.10
N TRP A 115 20.69 14.45 14.29
CA TRP A 115 19.26 14.51 14.46
C TRP A 115 18.69 15.83 13.99
N ASP A 116 19.32 16.96 14.39
CA ASP A 116 18.88 18.30 13.98
C ASP A 116 18.94 18.45 12.45
N LEU A 117 20.02 18.00 11.82
CA LEU A 117 20.17 18.00 10.36
C LEU A 117 19.08 17.16 9.67
N ALA A 118 18.81 15.97 10.20
CA ALA A 118 17.81 15.08 9.63
C ALA A 118 16.38 15.64 9.77
N ILE A 119 16.05 16.20 10.95
CA ILE A 119 14.75 16.84 11.18
C ILE A 119 14.58 18.05 10.25
N GLU A 120 15.61 18.89 10.12
CA GLU A 120 15.56 20.07 9.26
C GLU A 120 15.41 19.69 7.78
N SER A 121 16.07 18.63 7.33
CA SER A 121 15.92 18.09 5.96
C SER A 121 14.47 17.65 5.68
N LEU A 122 13.86 16.89 6.60
CA LEU A 122 12.45 16.48 6.47
C LEU A 122 11.51 17.68 6.48
N LYS A 123 11.75 18.64 7.39
CA LYS A 123 10.95 19.86 7.53
C LYS A 123 11.02 20.71 6.26
N ASN A 124 12.22 20.93 5.71
CA ASN A 124 12.43 21.71 4.49
C ASN A 124 11.71 21.06 3.31
N THR A 125 11.72 19.74 3.21
CA THR A 125 10.96 19.01 2.20
C THR A 125 9.45 19.28 2.31
N LEU A 126 8.87 19.27 3.52
CA LEU A 126 7.45 19.57 3.71
C LEU A 126 7.11 21.02 3.37
N ILE A 127 7.96 21.98 3.80
CA ILE A 127 7.78 23.43 3.54
C ILE A 127 7.88 23.72 2.04
N SER A 128 8.90 23.21 1.35
CA SER A 128 9.11 23.46 -0.09
C SER A 128 7.95 22.96 -0.95
N ARG A 129 7.21 21.96 -0.45
CA ARG A 129 6.00 21.42 -1.09
C ARG A 129 4.70 22.13 -0.68
N GLY A 130 4.77 23.10 0.23
CA GLY A 130 3.59 23.80 0.75
C GLY A 130 2.65 22.88 1.56
N LEU A 131 3.16 21.79 2.15
CA LEU A 131 2.38 20.84 2.92
C LEU A 131 2.18 21.34 4.35
N THR A 132 0.94 21.28 4.83
CA THR A 132 0.63 21.54 6.24
C THR A 132 0.94 20.28 7.06
N TYR A 133 1.65 20.44 8.16
CA TYR A 133 2.03 19.33 9.04
C TYR A 133 1.99 19.74 10.50
N GLN A 134 1.90 18.77 11.39
CA GLN A 134 2.03 18.93 12.83
C GLN A 134 3.35 18.30 13.30
N ILE A 135 3.89 18.81 14.41
CA ILE A 135 5.08 18.24 15.03
C ILE A 135 4.63 17.23 16.09
N ASP A 136 5.15 16.01 15.97
CA ASP A 136 5.00 14.95 16.97
C ASP A 136 6.32 14.83 17.75
N GLU A 137 6.39 15.56 18.88
CA GLU A 137 7.60 15.61 19.69
C GLU A 137 7.89 14.25 20.33
N GLY A 138 9.09 13.72 20.06
CA GLY A 138 9.52 12.43 20.57
C GLY A 138 8.92 11.21 19.86
N GLY A 139 8.10 11.38 18.82
CA GLY A 139 7.47 10.29 18.08
C GLY A 139 8.35 9.60 17.05
N GLY A 140 9.59 10.08 16.83
CA GLY A 140 10.53 9.50 15.89
C GLY A 140 10.94 8.06 16.25
N ALA A 141 11.55 7.36 15.30
CA ALA A 141 12.18 6.08 15.58
C ALA A 141 13.44 6.29 16.45
N PHE A 142 13.88 5.25 17.15
CA PHE A 142 15.10 5.37 17.97
C PHE A 142 16.36 5.71 17.14
N TYR A 143 16.33 5.49 15.84
CA TYR A 143 17.44 5.66 14.89
C TYR A 143 17.31 6.87 13.95
N GLY A 144 16.17 7.54 13.92
CA GLY A 144 15.98 8.71 13.07
C GLY A 144 14.57 9.32 13.11
N PRO A 145 14.44 10.59 12.67
CA PRO A 145 13.15 11.26 12.54
C PRO A 145 12.35 10.70 11.38
N LYS A 146 11.05 11.01 11.37
CA LYS A 146 10.14 10.48 10.33
C LYS A 146 9.03 11.46 9.97
N ILE A 147 8.53 11.32 8.75
CA ILE A 147 7.25 11.85 8.31
C ILE A 147 6.27 10.69 8.34
N ASP A 148 5.17 10.85 9.08
CA ASP A 148 4.03 9.95 9.05
C ASP A 148 2.86 10.62 8.33
N ILE A 149 2.16 9.86 7.49
CA ILE A 149 0.92 10.31 6.85
C ILE A 149 -0.20 9.40 7.31
N ASN A 150 -1.17 10.02 7.98
CA ASN A 150 -2.35 9.36 8.51
C ASN A 150 -3.52 9.56 7.54
N ILE A 151 -4.32 8.51 7.34
CA ILE A 151 -5.59 8.57 6.64
C ILE A 151 -6.72 8.38 7.63
N GLU A 152 -7.87 8.98 7.32
CA GLU A 152 -9.08 8.88 8.13
C GLU A 152 -9.95 7.73 7.64
N ASP A 153 -10.42 6.89 8.56
CA ASP A 153 -11.38 5.83 8.24
C ASP A 153 -12.82 6.36 8.16
N ALA A 154 -13.77 5.48 7.78
CA ALA A 154 -15.17 5.84 7.57
C ALA A 154 -15.90 6.39 8.82
N ILE A 155 -15.31 6.27 10.00
CA ILE A 155 -15.87 6.76 11.28
C ILE A 155 -15.00 7.82 11.95
N GLY A 156 -14.04 8.40 11.22
CA GLY A 156 -13.24 9.52 11.69
C GLY A 156 -12.00 9.15 12.53
N ARG A 157 -11.56 7.89 12.52
CA ARG A 157 -10.33 7.48 13.21
C ARG A 157 -9.14 7.64 12.27
N LEU A 158 -8.07 8.20 12.80
CA LEU A 158 -6.81 8.35 12.08
C LEU A 158 -5.96 7.09 12.19
N TRP A 159 -5.46 6.64 11.05
CA TRP A 159 -4.59 5.49 10.95
C TRP A 159 -3.32 5.84 10.20
N GLN A 160 -2.19 5.63 10.85
CA GLN A 160 -0.88 5.74 10.21
C GLN A 160 -0.76 4.66 9.13
N CYS A 161 -0.60 5.10 7.89
CA CYS A 161 -0.33 4.25 6.73
C CYS A 161 1.07 4.50 6.22
N THR A 162 1.36 5.72 5.73
CA THR A 162 2.68 6.04 5.21
C THR A 162 3.64 6.43 6.31
N THR A 163 4.86 5.95 6.19
CA THR A 163 6.00 6.37 6.99
C THR A 163 7.21 6.55 6.09
N VAL A 164 7.90 7.67 6.23
CA VAL A 164 9.19 7.98 5.59
C VAL A 164 10.17 8.35 6.70
N GLN A 165 11.18 7.52 6.92
CA GLN A 165 12.13 7.67 8.02
C GLN A 165 13.52 7.92 7.48
N PHE A 166 14.18 8.94 8.00
CA PHE A 166 15.57 9.24 7.67
C PHE A 166 16.51 8.58 8.69
N ASP A 167 17.29 7.62 8.24
CA ASP A 167 18.20 6.84 9.08
C ASP A 167 19.66 7.11 8.72
N PHE A 168 20.39 7.62 9.67
CA PHE A 168 21.83 7.83 9.60
C PHE A 168 22.62 6.92 10.56
N ASN A 169 21.92 6.07 11.32
CA ASN A 169 22.50 5.21 12.35
C ASN A 169 22.73 3.77 11.89
N LEU A 170 21.75 3.13 11.26
CA LEU A 170 21.90 1.75 10.83
C LEU A 170 23.01 1.56 9.77
N PRO A 171 23.16 2.45 8.77
CA PRO A 171 24.29 2.37 7.87
C PRO A 171 25.64 2.35 8.58
N GLU A 172 25.83 3.17 9.60
CA GLU A 172 27.05 3.22 10.40
C GLU A 172 27.25 1.92 11.20
N ARG A 173 26.22 1.49 11.92
CA ARG A 173 26.25 0.28 12.75
C ARG A 173 26.53 -1.01 11.97
N PHE A 174 26.04 -1.09 10.73
CA PHE A 174 26.29 -2.22 9.85
C PHE A 174 27.54 -2.06 8.99
N GLY A 175 28.29 -0.96 9.15
CA GLY A 175 29.52 -0.69 8.40
C GLY A 175 29.28 -0.57 6.88
N LEU A 176 28.16 0.04 6.48
CA LEU A 176 27.86 0.25 5.08
C LEU A 176 28.71 1.39 4.52
N ASN A 177 29.24 1.18 3.32
CA ASN A 177 30.02 2.21 2.62
C ASN A 177 29.81 2.16 1.11
N TYR A 178 30.24 3.22 0.44
CA TYR A 178 30.43 3.32 -1.01
C TYR A 178 31.71 4.08 -1.31
N ILE A 179 32.30 3.85 -2.48
CA ILE A 179 33.46 4.60 -2.96
C ILE A 179 32.97 5.88 -3.63
N GLY A 180 33.39 7.02 -3.10
CA GLY A 180 33.07 8.34 -3.62
C GLY A 180 33.80 8.67 -4.93
N GLU A 181 33.48 9.82 -5.51
CA GLU A 181 34.18 10.35 -6.69
C GLU A 181 35.64 10.69 -6.39
N ASP A 182 35.92 11.00 -5.14
CA ASP A 182 37.26 11.25 -4.62
C ASP A 182 38.10 9.99 -4.38
N GLY A 183 37.51 8.80 -4.66
CA GLY A 183 38.16 7.50 -4.44
C GLY A 183 38.16 7.04 -2.99
N ASN A 184 37.61 7.82 -2.06
CA ASN A 184 37.56 7.48 -0.65
C ASN A 184 36.27 6.73 -0.30
N SER A 185 36.29 6.07 0.87
CA SER A 185 35.14 5.37 1.42
C SER A 185 34.22 6.37 2.16
N HIS A 186 32.96 6.39 1.79
CA HIS A 186 31.91 7.22 2.40
C HIS A 186 30.76 6.37 2.93
N GLN A 187 30.07 6.85 3.96
CA GLN A 187 28.89 6.20 4.52
C GLN A 187 27.63 6.68 3.77
N PRO A 188 26.76 5.78 3.27
CA PRO A 188 25.48 6.17 2.74
C PRO A 188 24.52 6.55 3.87
N TYR A 189 23.48 7.32 3.54
CA TYR A 189 22.26 7.43 4.34
C TYR A 189 21.22 6.43 3.86
N MET A 190 20.25 6.14 4.71
CA MET A 190 19.18 5.21 4.43
C MET A 190 17.82 5.87 4.70
N ILE A 191 16.90 5.71 3.75
CA ILE A 191 15.51 6.11 3.92
C ILE A 191 14.68 4.83 3.98
N HIS A 192 13.95 4.64 5.09
CA HIS A 192 12.94 3.60 5.21
C HIS A 192 11.62 4.17 4.76
N ARG A 193 10.86 3.42 3.96
CA ARG A 193 9.52 3.84 3.60
C ARG A 193 8.54 2.67 3.54
N ALA A 194 7.35 2.89 4.04
CA ALA A 194 6.15 2.15 3.71
C ALA A 194 5.10 3.17 3.26
N LEU A 195 4.37 2.92 2.19
CA LEU A 195 3.38 3.85 1.66
C LEU A 195 1.98 3.49 2.14
N LEU A 196 1.59 2.21 2.01
CA LEU A 196 0.34 1.68 2.50
C LEU A 196 0.45 1.17 3.94
N GLY A 197 1.67 0.90 4.39
CA GLY A 197 1.98 0.35 5.71
C GLY A 197 1.71 -1.16 5.78
N SER A 198 0.89 -1.61 6.74
CA SER A 198 0.36 -2.98 6.73
C SER A 198 -0.74 -3.09 5.68
N LEU A 199 -0.58 -4.02 4.72
CA LEU A 199 -1.60 -4.27 3.69
C LEU A 199 -2.92 -4.72 4.31
N GLU A 200 -2.88 -5.50 5.38
CA GLU A 200 -4.07 -5.94 6.10
C GLU A 200 -4.86 -4.73 6.65
N ARG A 201 -4.15 -3.78 7.29
CA ARG A 201 -4.78 -2.54 7.77
C ARG A 201 -5.34 -1.71 6.63
N PHE A 202 -4.54 -1.50 5.60
CA PHE A 202 -4.93 -0.69 4.45
C PHE A 202 -6.16 -1.27 3.75
N ILE A 203 -6.21 -2.60 3.53
CA ILE A 203 -7.37 -3.30 2.96
C ILE A 203 -8.58 -3.14 3.87
N GLY A 204 -8.42 -3.28 5.19
CA GLY A 204 -9.50 -3.07 6.16
C GLY A 204 -10.11 -1.68 6.06
N ILE A 205 -9.27 -0.64 6.07
CA ILE A 205 -9.71 0.77 5.92
C ILE A 205 -10.39 0.98 4.56
N LEU A 206 -9.83 0.43 3.50
CA LEU A 206 -10.35 0.56 2.14
C LEU A 206 -11.74 -0.06 1.98
N ILE A 207 -11.97 -1.24 2.57
CA ILE A 207 -13.28 -1.89 2.57
C ILE A 207 -14.31 -1.03 3.33
N GLU A 208 -13.93 -0.46 4.47
CA GLU A 208 -14.79 0.44 5.25
C GLU A 208 -15.06 1.74 4.48
N HIS A 209 -14.03 2.36 3.89
CA HIS A 209 -14.12 3.59 3.10
C HIS A 209 -15.15 3.47 1.97
N TYR A 210 -15.11 2.39 1.23
CA TYR A 210 -16.04 2.11 0.14
C TYR A 210 -17.34 1.42 0.58
N ALA A 211 -17.51 1.12 1.87
CA ALA A 211 -18.60 0.29 2.37
C ALA A 211 -18.76 -1.03 1.56
N GLY A 212 -17.64 -1.60 1.13
CA GLY A 212 -17.56 -2.79 0.28
C GLY A 212 -17.91 -2.56 -1.19
N LYS A 213 -18.31 -1.35 -1.60
CA LYS A 213 -18.60 -1.01 -3.01
C LYS A 213 -17.34 -0.55 -3.73
N LEU A 214 -16.38 -1.44 -3.84
CA LEU A 214 -15.08 -1.13 -4.44
C LEU A 214 -15.22 -0.62 -5.88
N PRO A 215 -14.37 0.30 -6.32
CA PRO A 215 -14.30 0.71 -7.72
C PRO A 215 -13.94 -0.49 -8.61
N LEU A 216 -14.33 -0.45 -9.87
CA LEU A 216 -14.23 -1.59 -10.80
C LEU A 216 -12.82 -2.20 -10.84
N TRP A 217 -11.79 -1.36 -10.93
CA TRP A 217 -10.39 -1.80 -11.03
C TRP A 217 -9.87 -2.52 -9.78
N LEU A 218 -10.54 -2.32 -8.64
CA LEU A 218 -10.13 -2.87 -7.35
C LEU A 218 -11.01 -4.05 -6.90
N ALA A 219 -12.17 -4.23 -7.53
CA ALA A 219 -13.11 -5.29 -7.17
C ALA A 219 -12.54 -6.66 -7.52
N PRO A 220 -12.54 -7.64 -6.56
CA PRO A 220 -12.08 -9.00 -6.81
C PRO A 220 -12.88 -9.70 -7.92
N LEU A 221 -14.19 -9.47 -7.95
CA LEU A 221 -15.09 -9.86 -9.04
C LEU A 221 -15.68 -8.57 -9.63
N GLN A 222 -15.35 -8.30 -10.88
CA GLN A 222 -15.67 -7.03 -11.54
C GLN A 222 -17.02 -7.06 -12.23
N VAL A 223 -17.34 -8.20 -12.83
CA VAL A 223 -18.52 -8.39 -13.68
C VAL A 223 -19.17 -9.74 -13.39
N VAL A 224 -20.49 -9.77 -13.38
CA VAL A 224 -21.24 -11.02 -13.48
C VAL A 224 -22.21 -10.98 -14.65
N VAL A 225 -22.27 -12.07 -15.43
CA VAL A 225 -23.16 -12.21 -16.58
C VAL A 225 -24.36 -13.08 -16.18
N LEU A 226 -25.58 -12.55 -16.39
CA LEU A 226 -26.84 -13.17 -16.01
C LEU A 226 -27.73 -13.41 -17.22
N PRO A 227 -27.92 -14.65 -17.68
CA PRO A 227 -29.00 -14.98 -18.60
C PRO A 227 -30.35 -14.91 -17.89
N ILE A 228 -31.38 -14.36 -18.58
CA ILE A 228 -32.75 -14.27 -18.07
C ILE A 228 -33.42 -15.65 -17.99
N ALA A 229 -33.06 -16.53 -18.94
CA ALA A 229 -33.54 -17.91 -19.03
C ALA A 229 -32.44 -18.81 -19.62
N THR A 230 -32.53 -20.12 -19.41
CA THR A 230 -31.53 -21.11 -19.82
C THR A 230 -31.29 -21.15 -21.34
N GLU A 231 -32.28 -20.76 -22.15
CA GLU A 231 -32.11 -20.63 -23.60
C GLU A 231 -31.06 -19.62 -24.04
N PHE A 232 -30.71 -18.67 -23.15
CA PHE A 232 -29.69 -17.64 -23.39
C PHE A 232 -28.31 -17.96 -22.77
N ASP A 233 -28.16 -19.14 -22.18
CA ASP A 233 -26.90 -19.55 -21.51
C ASP A 233 -25.70 -19.55 -22.46
N ASN A 234 -25.90 -19.97 -23.70
CA ASN A 234 -24.81 -19.99 -24.69
C ASN A 234 -24.34 -18.55 -25.05
N TYR A 235 -25.26 -17.59 -25.08
CA TYR A 235 -24.92 -16.20 -25.32
C TYR A 235 -24.20 -15.60 -24.11
N ALA A 236 -24.69 -15.87 -22.91
CA ALA A 236 -24.05 -15.41 -21.68
C ALA A 236 -22.62 -15.95 -21.53
N LYS A 237 -22.38 -17.23 -21.91
CA LYS A 237 -21.03 -17.81 -21.94
C LYS A 237 -20.09 -17.08 -22.91
N LYS A 238 -20.58 -16.69 -24.10
CA LYS A 238 -19.79 -15.92 -25.07
C LYS A 238 -19.38 -14.58 -24.49
N ILE A 239 -20.32 -13.85 -23.85
CA ILE A 239 -20.01 -12.56 -23.20
C ILE A 239 -19.00 -12.76 -22.07
N PHE A 240 -19.15 -13.79 -21.24
CA PHE A 240 -18.18 -14.15 -20.23
C PHE A 240 -16.78 -14.39 -20.80
N GLU A 241 -16.67 -15.14 -21.89
CA GLU A 241 -15.40 -15.41 -22.57
C GLU A 241 -14.75 -14.13 -23.12
N GLU A 242 -15.55 -13.23 -23.71
CA GLU A 242 -15.07 -11.96 -24.23
C GLU A 242 -14.56 -11.04 -23.11
N CYS A 243 -15.29 -10.92 -22.00
CA CYS A 243 -14.85 -10.19 -20.84
C CYS A 243 -13.53 -10.75 -20.26
N THR A 244 -13.45 -12.08 -20.13
CA THR A 244 -12.27 -12.76 -19.62
C THR A 244 -11.05 -12.55 -20.53
N LYS A 245 -11.24 -12.64 -21.86
CA LYS A 245 -10.17 -12.33 -22.85
C LYS A 245 -9.69 -10.88 -22.77
N ALA A 246 -10.58 -9.97 -22.41
CA ALA A 246 -10.24 -8.55 -22.19
C ALA A 246 -9.57 -8.31 -20.82
N GLY A 247 -9.29 -9.33 -20.02
CA GLY A 247 -8.65 -9.22 -18.71
C GLY A 247 -9.59 -8.77 -17.59
N ILE A 248 -10.91 -8.82 -17.80
CA ILE A 248 -11.92 -8.47 -16.80
C ILE A 248 -12.25 -9.71 -15.97
N ASN A 249 -12.13 -9.60 -14.64
CA ASN A 249 -12.47 -10.69 -13.74
C ASN A 249 -14.00 -10.87 -13.70
N THR A 250 -14.47 -11.92 -14.35
CA THR A 250 -15.89 -12.11 -14.67
C THR A 250 -16.35 -13.49 -14.22
N GLU A 251 -17.60 -13.57 -13.77
CA GLU A 251 -18.32 -14.84 -13.56
C GLU A 251 -19.60 -14.89 -14.41
N VAL A 252 -20.13 -16.09 -14.67
CA VAL A 252 -21.43 -16.29 -15.29
C VAL A 252 -22.32 -17.11 -14.35
N ASP A 253 -23.51 -16.60 -14.03
CA ASP A 253 -24.48 -17.31 -13.17
C ASP A 253 -25.57 -17.98 -14.03
N LEU A 254 -25.39 -19.26 -14.28
CA LEU A 254 -26.31 -20.11 -15.07
C LEU A 254 -27.38 -20.81 -14.21
N LYS A 255 -27.49 -20.48 -12.92
CA LYS A 255 -28.52 -21.08 -12.06
C LYS A 255 -29.92 -20.80 -12.60
N ASN A 256 -30.79 -21.81 -12.57
CA ASN A 256 -32.17 -21.63 -12.97
C ASN A 256 -33.00 -20.95 -11.88
N GLN A 257 -32.83 -19.64 -11.79
CA GLN A 257 -33.49 -18.77 -10.82
C GLN A 257 -34.07 -17.53 -11.50
N LYS A 258 -35.09 -16.91 -10.89
CA LYS A 258 -35.68 -15.66 -11.39
C LYS A 258 -34.60 -14.56 -11.47
N ILE A 259 -34.55 -13.83 -12.59
CA ILE A 259 -33.56 -12.78 -12.83
C ILE A 259 -33.47 -11.75 -11.71
N ASN A 260 -34.60 -11.32 -11.14
CA ASN A 260 -34.62 -10.38 -10.03
C ASN A 260 -33.94 -10.92 -8.76
N TYR A 261 -34.00 -12.23 -8.51
CA TYR A 261 -33.32 -12.89 -7.41
C TYR A 261 -31.80 -12.86 -7.66
N LYS A 262 -31.35 -13.27 -8.84
CA LYS A 262 -29.92 -13.22 -9.22
C LYS A 262 -29.36 -11.79 -9.08
N ILE A 263 -30.06 -10.79 -9.63
CA ILE A 263 -29.64 -9.37 -9.52
C ILE A 263 -29.50 -8.96 -8.05
N ARG A 264 -30.46 -9.35 -7.20
CA ARG A 264 -30.39 -9.03 -5.77
C ARG A 264 -29.18 -9.68 -5.10
N GLU A 265 -28.95 -10.95 -5.31
CA GLU A 265 -27.81 -11.69 -4.73
C GLU A 265 -26.47 -11.05 -5.11
N HIS A 266 -26.24 -10.77 -6.38
CA HIS A 266 -25.02 -10.17 -6.86
C HIS A 266 -24.86 -8.70 -6.45
N SER A 267 -25.98 -7.97 -6.30
CA SER A 267 -25.96 -6.61 -5.74
C SER A 267 -25.63 -6.60 -4.24
N LEU A 268 -26.11 -7.59 -3.46
CA LEU A 268 -25.73 -7.78 -2.06
C LEU A 268 -24.24 -8.16 -1.91
N ALA A 269 -23.73 -8.97 -2.87
CA ALA A 269 -22.31 -9.29 -2.96
C ALA A 269 -21.44 -8.12 -3.44
N LYS A 270 -22.02 -6.94 -3.67
CA LYS A 270 -21.32 -5.70 -4.08
C LYS A 270 -20.57 -5.80 -5.41
N ILE A 271 -21.00 -6.64 -6.33
CA ILE A 271 -20.37 -6.75 -7.66
C ILE A 271 -20.64 -5.44 -8.43
N PRO A 272 -19.59 -4.77 -8.95
CA PRO A 272 -19.73 -3.46 -9.59
C PRO A 272 -20.64 -3.44 -10.82
N LEU A 273 -20.54 -4.45 -11.68
CA LEU A 273 -21.29 -4.53 -12.93
C LEU A 273 -22.02 -5.86 -13.08
N ILE A 274 -23.30 -5.78 -13.43
CA ILE A 274 -24.13 -6.91 -13.79
C ILE A 274 -24.51 -6.78 -15.27
N LEU A 275 -24.15 -7.77 -16.10
CA LEU A 275 -24.52 -7.84 -17.50
C LEU A 275 -25.72 -8.80 -17.65
N ILE A 276 -26.80 -8.31 -18.22
CA ILE A 276 -28.04 -9.08 -18.38
C ILE A 276 -28.21 -9.45 -19.85
N CYS A 277 -28.51 -10.72 -20.10
CA CYS A 277 -28.69 -11.28 -21.44
C CYS A 277 -30.07 -11.90 -21.55
N GLY A 278 -30.88 -11.38 -22.47
CA GLY A 278 -32.20 -11.91 -22.82
C GLY A 278 -32.41 -11.89 -24.33
N GLN A 279 -33.64 -12.11 -24.78
CA GLN A 279 -34.00 -12.23 -26.20
C GLN A 279 -33.62 -10.98 -27.03
N LYS A 280 -33.79 -9.79 -26.45
CA LYS A 280 -33.45 -8.52 -27.12
C LYS A 280 -31.94 -8.41 -27.32
N GLU A 281 -31.18 -8.69 -26.27
CA GLU A 281 -29.73 -8.64 -26.27
C GLU A 281 -29.13 -9.63 -27.27
N VAL A 282 -29.60 -10.85 -27.28
CA VAL A 282 -29.18 -11.88 -28.27
C VAL A 282 -29.45 -11.41 -29.70
N LYS A 283 -30.67 -10.88 -29.97
CA LYS A 283 -31.05 -10.41 -31.31
C LYS A 283 -30.20 -9.24 -31.79
N ASN A 284 -29.91 -8.31 -30.88
CA ASN A 284 -29.19 -7.08 -31.20
C ASN A 284 -27.67 -7.21 -31.00
N LYS A 285 -27.18 -8.39 -30.58
CA LYS A 285 -25.76 -8.61 -30.20
C LYS A 285 -25.26 -7.57 -29.19
N SER A 286 -26.05 -7.34 -28.15
CA SER A 286 -25.83 -6.34 -27.11
C SER A 286 -25.93 -6.96 -25.71
N VAL A 287 -25.64 -6.18 -24.67
CA VAL A 287 -25.86 -6.52 -23.27
C VAL A 287 -26.52 -5.37 -22.56
N THR A 288 -27.39 -5.67 -21.60
CA THR A 288 -27.92 -4.64 -20.69
C THR A 288 -27.03 -4.57 -19.44
N ILE A 289 -26.43 -3.40 -19.17
CA ILE A 289 -25.51 -3.15 -18.05
C ILE A 289 -26.29 -2.52 -16.91
N ARG A 290 -26.15 -3.12 -15.72
CA ARG A 290 -26.58 -2.53 -14.46
C ARG A 290 -25.37 -2.26 -13.58
N LYS A 291 -25.19 -0.99 -13.14
CA LYS A 291 -24.12 -0.58 -12.21
C LYS A 291 -24.60 -0.69 -10.78
N LEU A 292 -23.74 -1.14 -9.88
CA LEU A 292 -24.03 -1.21 -8.45
C LEU A 292 -24.44 0.18 -7.92
N GLY A 293 -25.56 0.24 -7.18
CA GLY A 293 -26.07 1.49 -6.60
C GLY A 293 -26.80 2.41 -7.57
N SER A 294 -27.00 1.99 -8.85
CA SER A 294 -27.77 2.72 -9.84
C SER A 294 -29.03 1.96 -10.26
N GLU A 295 -30.12 2.67 -10.40
CA GLU A 295 -31.36 2.11 -10.99
C GLU A 295 -31.34 2.20 -12.52
N LYS A 296 -30.47 3.05 -13.07
CA LYS A 296 -30.31 3.24 -14.51
C LYS A 296 -29.65 2.02 -15.14
N GLN A 297 -30.18 1.60 -16.27
CA GLN A 297 -29.65 0.52 -17.08
C GLN A 297 -29.25 1.09 -18.44
N ASP A 298 -28.08 0.71 -18.90
CA ASP A 298 -27.56 1.07 -20.22
C ASP A 298 -27.48 -0.19 -21.09
N THR A 299 -27.80 -0.10 -22.37
CA THR A 299 -27.64 -1.21 -23.32
C THR A 299 -26.55 -0.85 -24.34
N ILE A 300 -25.59 -1.71 -24.51
CA ILE A 300 -24.46 -1.56 -25.42
C ILE A 300 -24.33 -2.75 -26.33
#